data_c27d7bcecd88a617fd30f3fe3d9ec15e
#
_entry.id   c27d7bcecd88a617fd30f3fe3d9ec15e
#
_cell.length_a   1.000
_cell.length_b   1.000
_cell.length_c   1.000
_cell.angle_alpha   90.00
_cell.angle_beta   90.00
_cell.angle_gamma   90.00
#
_symmetry.space_group_name_H-M   'P 1'
#
loop_
_entity.id
_entity.type
_entity.pdbx_description
1 polymer ?
#
loop_
_entity_poly.entity_id
_entity_poly.type
_entity_poly.pdbx_seq_one_letter_code
_entity_poly.pdbx_strand_id
1 'polypeptide(L)'
;LHRLAGLQNGAKVSYDRLVPAESGKDFDMLFAEVAQGGFRGVNITYPYKERAAQKVQIDDPLVRAIGAVNTVIFDAGGPHGFNTDYSGFIAAYRHIRGNTAPGVALMIGAGGVGKAVAYGLAAMGITEIRIAERDLPKAEALAEALRAAKPALRVVTGPDAAALAQAVTPAQLRRHC
;
A
#
# COMPACT_ATOMS: atom_id res chain seq x y z
N LEU A 1 -9.14 -16.68 -8.58
CA LEU A 1 -8.10 -15.90 -9.26
C LEU A 1 -6.73 -16.58 -9.14
N HIS A 2 -6.20 -16.84 -7.92
CA HIS A 2 -4.86 -17.43 -7.70
C HIS A 2 -4.68 -18.81 -8.33
N ARG A 3 -5.69 -19.70 -8.23
CA ARG A 3 -5.66 -21.01 -8.89
C ARG A 3 -5.57 -20.92 -10.42
N LEU A 4 -6.32 -19.96 -11.00
CA LEU A 4 -6.29 -19.72 -12.44
C LEU A 4 -4.94 -19.17 -12.90
N ALA A 5 -4.41 -18.18 -12.16
CA ALA A 5 -3.08 -17.63 -12.43
C ALA A 5 -1.98 -18.72 -12.31
N GLY A 6 -2.10 -19.61 -11.33
CA GLY A 6 -1.20 -20.77 -11.22
C GLY A 6 -1.23 -21.65 -12.47
N LEU A 7 -2.43 -22.04 -12.92
CA LEU A 7 -2.59 -22.87 -14.12
C LEU A 7 -2.02 -22.21 -15.37
N GLN A 8 -2.23 -20.90 -15.54
CA GLN A 8 -1.66 -20.13 -16.67
C GLN A 8 -0.12 -20.10 -16.66
N ASN A 9 0.49 -20.28 -15.49
CA ASN A 9 1.96 -20.33 -15.32
C ASN A 9 2.48 -21.75 -15.10
N GLY A 10 1.70 -22.79 -15.43
CA GLY A 10 2.12 -24.19 -15.33
C GLY A 10 2.23 -24.72 -13.89
N ALA A 11 1.66 -24.02 -12.90
CA ALA A 11 1.73 -24.39 -11.50
C ALA A 11 0.36 -24.81 -10.94
N LYS A 12 0.32 -25.92 -10.20
CA LYS A 12 -0.86 -26.32 -9.44
C LYS A 12 -0.86 -25.57 -8.10
N VAL A 13 -1.80 -24.63 -7.93
CA VAL A 13 -1.93 -23.81 -6.73
C VAL A 13 -3.18 -24.21 -5.96
N SER A 14 -3.04 -24.53 -4.65
CA SER A 14 -4.13 -24.49 -3.69
C SER A 14 -4.23 -23.05 -3.11
N TYR A 15 -5.43 -22.65 -2.78
CA TYR A 15 -5.67 -21.34 -2.16
C TYR A 15 -6.85 -21.47 -1.20
N ASP A 16 -6.56 -21.31 0.06
CA ASP A 16 -7.51 -21.50 1.16
C ASP A 16 -7.76 -20.17 1.87
N ARG A 17 -9.02 -19.93 2.24
CA ARG A 17 -9.40 -18.75 3.02
C ARG A 17 -9.26 -19.06 4.51
N LEU A 18 -8.47 -18.24 5.19
CA LEU A 18 -8.26 -18.34 6.63
C LEU A 18 -8.83 -17.10 7.31
N VAL A 19 -9.76 -17.30 8.25
CA VAL A 19 -10.42 -16.20 8.97
C VAL A 19 -10.21 -16.43 10.46
N PRO A 20 -9.46 -15.57 11.16
CA PRO A 20 -9.19 -15.70 12.59
C PRO A 20 -10.47 -15.94 13.41
N ALA A 21 -11.50 -15.13 13.20
CA ALA A 21 -12.77 -15.26 13.93
C ALA A 21 -13.48 -16.61 13.73
N GLU A 22 -13.34 -17.24 12.55
CA GLU A 22 -13.94 -18.54 12.24
C GLU A 22 -13.11 -19.71 12.81
N SER A 23 -11.80 -19.49 12.99
CA SER A 23 -10.87 -20.52 13.49
C SER A 23 -10.79 -20.58 15.03
N GLY A 24 -11.40 -19.62 15.74
CA GLY A 24 -11.26 -19.48 17.19
C GLY A 24 -9.85 -19.05 17.64
N LYS A 25 -9.00 -18.61 16.71
CA LYS A 25 -7.63 -18.17 16.95
C LYS A 25 -7.49 -16.68 16.67
N ASP A 26 -6.60 -16.04 17.38
CA ASP A 26 -6.21 -14.69 16.99
C ASP A 26 -5.30 -14.71 15.75
N PHE A 27 -5.05 -13.51 15.21
CA PHE A 27 -4.21 -13.38 14.01
C PHE A 27 -2.79 -13.92 14.21
N ASP A 28 -2.19 -13.72 15.38
CA ASP A 28 -0.79 -14.10 15.63
C ASP A 28 -0.62 -15.62 15.72
N MET A 29 -1.56 -16.28 16.37
CA MET A 29 -1.60 -17.75 16.44
C MET A 29 -1.79 -18.35 15.05
N LEU A 30 -2.74 -17.81 14.27
CA LEU A 30 -3.03 -18.30 12.93
C LEU A 30 -1.85 -18.02 11.98
N PHE A 31 -1.20 -16.85 12.08
CA PHE A 31 -0.02 -16.52 11.29
C PHE A 31 1.16 -17.48 11.58
N ALA A 32 1.42 -17.79 12.87
CA ALA A 32 2.47 -18.71 13.26
C ALA A 32 2.20 -20.14 12.74
N GLU A 33 0.97 -20.61 12.81
CA GLU A 33 0.56 -21.91 12.28
C GLU A 33 0.74 -21.98 10.76
N VAL A 34 0.33 -20.94 10.03
CA VAL A 34 0.49 -20.87 8.57
C VAL A 34 1.97 -20.85 8.17
N ALA A 35 2.81 -20.11 8.91
CA ALA A 35 4.24 -20.07 8.66
C ALA A 35 4.94 -21.44 8.83
N GLN A 36 4.41 -22.31 9.72
CA GLN A 36 4.93 -23.65 9.98
C GLN A 36 4.19 -24.72 9.16
N GLY A 37 3.03 -24.42 8.62
CA GLY A 37 2.10 -25.37 7.99
C GLY A 37 2.43 -25.73 6.54
N GLY A 38 3.62 -25.41 6.02
CA GLY A 38 4.02 -25.73 4.64
C GLY A 38 3.36 -24.88 3.55
N PHE A 39 2.74 -23.77 3.93
CA PHE A 39 2.27 -22.78 2.96
C PHE A 39 3.43 -22.06 2.29
N ARG A 40 3.34 -21.86 0.98
CA ARG A 40 4.33 -21.07 0.23
C ARG A 40 4.25 -19.58 0.56
N GLY A 41 3.08 -19.10 0.94
CA GLY A 41 2.84 -17.72 1.29
C GLY A 41 1.39 -17.48 1.65
N VAL A 42 1.07 -16.25 2.03
CA VAL A 42 -0.27 -15.83 2.42
C VAL A 42 -0.55 -14.40 1.97
N ASN A 43 -1.79 -14.15 1.54
CA ASN A 43 -2.28 -12.79 1.34
C ASN A 43 -2.95 -12.29 2.61
N ILE A 44 -2.63 -11.06 3.00
CA ILE A 44 -3.15 -10.41 4.19
C ILE A 44 -4.09 -9.27 3.78
N THR A 45 -5.27 -9.24 4.39
CA THR A 45 -6.24 -8.16 4.16
C THR A 45 -6.56 -7.40 5.45
N TYR A 46 -7.43 -6.39 5.35
CA TYR A 46 -7.93 -5.65 6.50
C TYR A 46 -8.52 -6.60 7.58
N PRO A 47 -8.26 -6.37 8.87
CA PRO A 47 -7.48 -5.25 9.45
C PRO A 47 -6.01 -5.59 9.74
N TYR A 48 -5.45 -6.69 9.23
CA TYR A 48 -4.22 -7.31 9.72
C TYR A 48 -2.94 -6.88 9.01
N LYS A 49 -2.99 -6.03 7.97
CA LYS A 49 -1.82 -5.65 7.15
C LYS A 49 -0.69 -4.99 7.95
N GLU A 50 -1.02 -4.12 8.92
CA GLU A 50 -0.03 -3.45 9.78
C GLU A 50 0.54 -4.42 10.82
N ARG A 51 -0.30 -5.30 11.38
CA ARG A 51 0.14 -6.34 12.32
C ARG A 51 1.04 -7.36 11.67
N ALA A 52 0.77 -7.74 10.42
CA ALA A 52 1.61 -8.64 9.64
C ALA A 52 2.98 -8.03 9.33
N ALA A 53 3.06 -6.72 9.08
CA ALA A 53 4.32 -6.04 8.82
C ALA A 53 5.32 -6.14 10.00
N GLN A 54 4.83 -6.31 11.23
CA GLN A 54 5.65 -6.50 12.43
C GLN A 54 6.23 -7.90 12.58
N LYS A 55 5.81 -8.86 11.73
CA LYS A 55 6.15 -10.29 11.83
C LYS A 55 7.01 -10.79 10.68
N VAL A 56 7.41 -9.92 9.77
CA VAL A 56 8.06 -10.28 8.51
C VAL A 56 9.28 -9.39 8.25
N GLN A 57 10.20 -9.89 7.45
CA GLN A 57 11.27 -9.08 6.89
C GLN A 57 10.73 -8.28 5.72
N ILE A 58 11.07 -6.99 5.65
CA ILE A 58 10.66 -6.09 4.57
C ILE A 58 11.92 -5.47 3.98
N ASP A 59 12.29 -5.86 2.77
CA ASP A 59 13.52 -5.41 2.12
C ASP A 59 13.35 -4.01 1.50
N ASP A 60 12.19 -3.73 0.89
CA ASP A 60 11.91 -2.44 0.29
C ASP A 60 11.72 -1.35 1.38
N PRO A 61 12.59 -0.31 1.40
CA PRO A 61 12.48 0.76 2.39
C PRO A 61 11.16 1.53 2.33
N LEU A 62 10.54 1.65 1.16
CA LEU A 62 9.24 2.34 1.02
C LEU A 62 8.12 1.46 1.55
N VAL A 63 8.15 0.15 1.32
CA VAL A 63 7.19 -0.78 1.94
C VAL A 63 7.34 -0.79 3.46
N ARG A 64 8.58 -0.72 3.96
CA ARG A 64 8.86 -0.58 5.39
C ARG A 64 8.27 0.73 5.95
N ALA A 65 8.40 1.84 5.23
CA ALA A 65 7.83 3.13 5.61
C ALA A 65 6.29 3.15 5.56
N ILE A 66 5.66 2.39 4.64
CA ILE A 66 4.20 2.18 4.63
C ILE A 66 3.74 1.50 5.93
N GLY A 67 4.56 0.61 6.50
CA GLY A 67 4.25 -0.13 7.72
C GLY A 67 3.11 -1.13 7.58
N ALA A 68 2.82 -1.59 6.35
CA ALA A 68 1.76 -2.55 6.07
C ALA A 68 2.17 -3.48 4.92
N VAL A 69 1.89 -4.77 5.06
CA VAL A 69 2.08 -5.78 4.02
C VAL A 69 0.77 -6.47 3.69
N ASN A 70 0.56 -6.82 2.43
CA ASN A 70 -0.61 -7.58 1.99
C ASN A 70 -0.25 -8.95 1.40
N THR A 71 1.03 -9.24 1.27
CA THR A 71 1.55 -10.51 0.75
C THR A 71 2.76 -10.92 1.57
N VAL A 72 2.80 -12.15 1.99
CA VAL A 72 3.94 -12.76 2.69
C VAL A 72 4.36 -14.03 1.95
N ILE A 73 5.64 -14.18 1.73
CA ILE A 73 6.25 -15.41 1.19
C ILE A 73 7.06 -16.05 2.29
N PHE A 74 6.93 -17.35 2.44
CA PHE A 74 7.70 -18.16 3.38
C PHE A 74 8.80 -18.90 2.62
N ASP A 75 10.04 -18.70 3.02
CA ASP A 75 11.21 -19.43 2.48
C ASP A 75 12.19 -19.81 3.59
N ALA A 76 13.38 -20.30 3.22
CA ALA A 76 14.40 -20.71 4.17
C ALA A 76 14.95 -19.55 5.02
N GLY A 77 14.84 -18.31 4.56
CA GLY A 77 15.24 -17.10 5.29
C GLY A 77 14.15 -16.61 6.27
N GLY A 78 12.96 -17.20 6.21
CA GLY A 78 11.82 -16.82 7.04
C GLY A 78 10.70 -16.14 6.27
N PRO A 79 9.81 -15.42 6.95
CA PRO A 79 8.71 -14.71 6.31
C PRO A 79 9.17 -13.36 5.72
N HIS A 80 8.96 -13.17 4.42
CA HIS A 80 9.23 -11.94 3.68
C HIS A 80 7.94 -11.24 3.28
N GLY A 81 7.83 -9.96 3.63
CA GLY A 81 6.64 -9.14 3.44
C GLY A 81 6.71 -8.19 2.25
N PHE A 82 5.62 -8.12 1.49
CA PHE A 82 5.48 -7.27 0.31
C PHE A 82 4.18 -6.48 0.39
N ASN A 83 4.13 -5.35 -0.34
CA ASN A 83 2.91 -4.59 -0.51
C ASN A 83 2.59 -4.45 -2.01
N THR A 84 1.70 -5.32 -2.50
CA THR A 84 1.30 -5.33 -3.90
C THR A 84 0.27 -4.25 -4.25
N ASP A 85 -0.35 -3.59 -3.26
CA ASP A 85 -1.15 -2.38 -3.51
C ASP A 85 -0.22 -1.24 -3.98
N TYR A 86 0.95 -1.11 -3.35
CA TYR A 86 2.00 -0.15 -3.71
C TYR A 86 2.60 -0.45 -5.09
N SER A 87 3.15 -1.64 -5.28
CA SER A 87 3.81 -2.01 -6.54
C SER A 87 2.84 -2.10 -7.71
N GLY A 88 1.63 -2.61 -7.47
CA GLY A 88 0.57 -2.71 -8.46
C GLY A 88 0.06 -1.35 -8.91
N PHE A 89 -0.07 -0.38 -7.99
CA PHE A 89 -0.43 0.99 -8.34
C PHE A 89 0.63 1.63 -9.25
N ILE A 90 1.92 1.50 -8.92
CA ILE A 90 3.02 2.02 -9.75
C ILE A 90 2.99 1.38 -11.14
N ALA A 91 2.82 0.06 -11.21
CA ALA A 91 2.77 -0.67 -12.48
C ALA A 91 1.58 -0.21 -13.35
N ALA A 92 0.39 -0.08 -12.76
CA ALA A 92 -0.80 0.39 -13.45
C ALA A 92 -0.65 1.84 -13.93
N TYR A 93 -0.12 2.73 -13.09
CA TYR A 93 0.14 4.11 -13.48
C TYR A 93 1.10 4.19 -14.67
N ARG A 94 2.23 3.47 -14.60
CA ARG A 94 3.22 3.44 -15.69
C ARG A 94 2.67 2.84 -16.98
N HIS A 95 1.81 1.86 -16.88
CA HIS A 95 1.16 1.26 -18.06
C HIS A 95 0.30 2.30 -18.82
N ILE A 96 -0.38 3.20 -18.11
CA ILE A 96 -1.29 4.20 -18.70
C ILE A 96 -0.55 5.48 -19.08
N ARG A 97 0.39 5.94 -18.24
CA ARG A 97 1.03 7.25 -18.34
C ARG A 97 2.50 7.20 -18.72
N GLY A 98 3.05 6.01 -18.94
CA GLY A 98 4.48 5.83 -19.19
C GLY A 98 5.33 6.31 -18.00
N ASN A 99 6.42 6.98 -18.31
CA ASN A 99 7.33 7.56 -17.31
C ASN A 99 6.98 9.00 -16.92
N THR A 100 5.81 9.50 -17.32
CA THR A 100 5.38 10.86 -16.94
C THR A 100 5.20 10.93 -15.42
N ALA A 101 5.92 11.85 -14.79
CA ALA A 101 5.77 12.05 -13.35
C ALA A 101 4.37 12.56 -13.00
N PRO A 102 3.77 12.10 -11.90
CA PRO A 102 2.52 12.69 -11.42
C PRO A 102 2.77 14.16 -11.04
N GLY A 103 1.87 15.06 -11.42
CA GLY A 103 1.98 16.47 -11.06
C GLY A 103 1.49 16.76 -9.64
N VAL A 104 0.21 17.08 -9.49
CA VAL A 104 -0.51 17.27 -8.21
C VAL A 104 -1.59 16.23 -8.10
N ALA A 105 -1.70 15.54 -6.98
CA ALA A 105 -2.76 14.57 -6.74
C ALA A 105 -3.63 14.99 -5.55
N LEU A 106 -4.94 14.82 -5.71
CA LEU A 106 -5.90 14.78 -4.62
C LEU A 106 -6.20 13.32 -4.29
N MET A 107 -5.94 12.94 -3.07
CA MET A 107 -6.21 11.60 -2.54
C MET A 107 -7.32 11.66 -1.49
N ILE A 108 -8.30 10.77 -1.58
CA ILE A 108 -9.39 10.66 -0.63
C ILE A 108 -9.16 9.39 0.20
N GLY A 109 -8.97 9.58 1.50
CA GLY A 109 -8.71 8.51 2.47
C GLY A 109 -7.22 8.26 2.73
N ALA A 110 -6.87 8.08 4.01
CA ALA A 110 -5.52 7.78 4.50
C ALA A 110 -5.41 6.36 5.11
N GLY A 111 -6.25 5.41 4.67
CA GLY A 111 -6.21 4.00 5.08
C GLY A 111 -5.03 3.24 4.48
N GLY A 112 -4.93 1.92 4.74
CA GLY A 112 -3.80 1.10 4.30
C GLY A 112 -3.53 1.16 2.79
N VAL A 113 -4.58 1.14 1.94
CA VAL A 113 -4.44 1.33 0.49
C VAL A 113 -4.03 2.76 0.15
N GLY A 114 -4.63 3.77 0.83
CA GLY A 114 -4.26 5.18 0.66
C GLY A 114 -2.79 5.43 0.97
N LYS A 115 -2.26 4.86 2.05
CA LYS A 115 -0.83 4.90 2.38
C LYS A 115 0.01 4.33 1.21
N ALA A 116 -0.33 3.13 0.72
CA ALA A 116 0.39 2.49 -0.38
C ALA A 116 0.39 3.34 -1.66
N VAL A 117 -0.76 3.93 -2.02
CA VAL A 117 -0.89 4.84 -3.17
C VAL A 117 -0.06 6.11 -2.98
N ALA A 118 -0.11 6.74 -1.80
CA ALA A 118 0.65 7.95 -1.51
C ALA A 118 2.17 7.73 -1.64
N TYR A 119 2.67 6.62 -1.09
CA TYR A 119 4.07 6.24 -1.26
C TYR A 119 4.41 5.88 -2.71
N GLY A 120 3.49 5.25 -3.44
CA GLY A 120 3.64 4.99 -4.88
C GLY A 120 3.79 6.29 -5.68
N LEU A 121 2.95 7.29 -5.41
CA LEU A 121 3.05 8.62 -6.01
C LEU A 121 4.38 9.30 -5.65
N ALA A 122 4.78 9.22 -4.37
CA ALA A 122 6.04 9.77 -3.90
C ALA A 122 7.27 9.12 -4.58
N ALA A 123 7.22 7.79 -4.82
CA ALA A 123 8.26 7.06 -5.55
C ALA A 123 8.35 7.48 -7.03
N MET A 124 7.23 7.88 -7.64
CA MET A 124 7.16 8.34 -9.02
C MET A 124 7.47 9.84 -9.18
N GLY A 125 7.86 10.55 -8.12
CA GLY A 125 8.29 11.93 -8.19
C GLY A 125 7.16 12.96 -8.21
N ILE A 126 6.02 12.66 -7.59
CA ILE A 126 4.95 13.65 -7.41
C ILE A 126 5.45 14.89 -6.66
N THR A 127 4.98 16.06 -7.04
CA THR A 127 5.39 17.33 -6.42
C THR A 127 4.49 17.75 -5.26
N GLU A 128 3.20 17.39 -5.30
CA GLU A 128 2.24 17.74 -4.26
C GLU A 128 1.17 16.65 -4.11
N ILE A 129 0.90 16.23 -2.88
CA ILE A 129 -0.23 15.37 -2.51
C ILE A 129 -1.15 16.14 -1.56
N ARG A 130 -2.44 16.14 -1.87
CA ARG A 130 -3.50 16.67 -1.02
C ARG A 130 -4.30 15.50 -0.48
N ILE A 131 -4.37 15.36 0.83
CA ILE A 131 -5.01 14.23 1.51
C ILE A 131 -6.30 14.69 2.16
N ALA A 132 -7.43 14.29 1.59
CA ALA A 132 -8.74 14.46 2.21
C ALA A 132 -9.07 13.24 3.09
N GLU A 133 -9.13 13.45 4.39
CA GLU A 133 -9.46 12.40 5.37
C GLU A 133 -10.23 13.01 6.54
N ARG A 134 -11.32 12.36 6.95
CA ARG A 134 -12.16 12.83 8.07
C ARG A 134 -11.45 12.70 9.42
N ASP A 135 -10.65 11.65 9.58
CA ASP A 135 -9.77 11.46 10.72
C ASP A 135 -8.47 12.24 10.47
N LEU A 136 -8.48 13.53 10.84
CA LEU A 136 -7.34 14.44 10.65
C LEU A 136 -6.04 13.92 11.28
N PRO A 137 -6.00 13.40 12.52
CA PRO A 137 -4.80 12.79 13.08
C PRO A 137 -4.18 11.73 12.16
N LYS A 138 -5.00 10.92 11.52
CA LYS A 138 -4.55 9.89 10.58
C LYS A 138 -3.98 10.50 9.29
N ALA A 139 -4.58 11.56 8.77
CA ALA A 139 -4.05 12.30 7.63
C ALA A 139 -2.69 12.94 7.95
N GLU A 140 -2.58 13.58 9.10
CA GLU A 140 -1.34 14.24 9.55
C GLU A 140 -0.21 13.23 9.79
N ALA A 141 -0.49 12.08 10.40
CA ALA A 141 0.49 11.03 10.58
C ALA A 141 1.04 10.53 9.24
N LEU A 142 0.17 10.35 8.23
CA LEU A 142 0.61 10.00 6.88
C LEU A 142 1.42 11.12 6.24
N ALA A 143 1.00 12.38 6.39
CA ALA A 143 1.70 13.54 5.83
C ALA A 143 3.11 13.70 6.43
N GLU A 144 3.25 13.52 7.73
CA GLU A 144 4.54 13.55 8.43
C GLU A 144 5.47 12.44 7.92
N ALA A 145 4.96 11.21 7.82
CA ALA A 145 5.73 10.09 7.31
C ALA A 145 6.17 10.28 5.84
N LEU A 146 5.32 10.87 5.00
CA LEU A 146 5.66 11.20 3.62
C LEU A 146 6.73 12.29 3.53
N ARG A 147 6.63 13.35 4.33
CA ARG A 147 7.64 14.42 4.41
C ARG A 147 8.98 13.89 4.91
N ALA A 148 8.98 12.99 5.88
CA ALA A 148 10.19 12.34 6.37
C ALA A 148 10.87 11.48 5.27
N ALA A 149 10.08 10.72 4.50
CA ALA A 149 10.58 9.88 3.42
C ALA A 149 11.00 10.69 2.17
N LYS A 150 10.33 11.83 1.91
CA LYS A 150 10.54 12.69 0.73
C LYS A 150 10.42 14.17 1.12
N PRO A 151 11.49 14.80 1.66
CA PRO A 151 11.43 16.18 2.19
C PRO A 151 10.99 17.25 1.19
N ALA A 152 11.21 17.03 -0.11
CA ALA A 152 10.79 17.96 -1.17
C ALA A 152 9.30 17.83 -1.54
N LEU A 153 8.60 16.82 -1.04
CA LEU A 153 7.19 16.59 -1.33
C LEU A 153 6.32 17.54 -0.51
N ARG A 154 5.50 18.33 -1.20
CA ARG A 154 4.46 19.12 -0.54
C ARG A 154 3.28 18.24 -0.20
N VAL A 155 2.92 18.20 1.09
CA VAL A 155 1.74 17.45 1.55
C VAL A 155 0.80 18.40 2.28
N VAL A 156 -0.46 18.44 1.83
CA VAL A 156 -1.55 19.22 2.41
C VAL A 156 -2.63 18.27 2.87
N THR A 157 -3.18 18.48 4.05
CA THR A 157 -4.23 17.66 4.65
C THR A 157 -5.48 18.48 4.90
N GLY A 158 -6.62 17.84 4.94
CA GLY A 158 -7.89 18.48 5.30
C GLY A 158 -9.05 17.49 5.29
N PRO A 159 -10.17 17.86 5.93
CA PRO A 159 -11.33 16.99 6.00
C PRO A 159 -12.18 17.01 4.72
N ASP A 160 -12.07 18.06 3.91
CA ASP A 160 -12.92 18.32 2.76
C ASP A 160 -12.14 18.23 1.44
N ALA A 161 -12.50 17.24 0.64
CA ALA A 161 -11.90 17.02 -0.68
C ALA A 161 -12.19 18.18 -1.66
N ALA A 162 -13.38 18.79 -1.60
CA ALA A 162 -13.75 19.88 -2.49
C ALA A 162 -12.93 21.14 -2.20
N ALA A 163 -12.73 21.48 -0.93
CA ALA A 163 -11.87 22.59 -0.53
C ALA A 163 -10.41 22.36 -0.96
N LEU A 164 -9.89 21.14 -0.81
CA LEU A 164 -8.54 20.78 -1.25
C LEU A 164 -8.40 20.75 -2.78
N ALA A 165 -9.46 20.42 -3.52
CA ALA A 165 -9.46 20.45 -4.99
C ALA A 165 -9.39 21.89 -5.53
N GLN A 166 -10.13 22.82 -4.94
CA GLN A 166 -10.20 24.24 -5.38
C GLN A 166 -8.88 25.01 -5.20
N ALA A 167 -8.02 24.56 -4.30
CA ALA A 167 -6.70 25.18 -4.11
C ALA A 167 -5.72 24.90 -5.27
N VAL A 168 -6.14 24.21 -6.36
CA VAL A 168 -5.38 24.09 -7.61
C VAL A 168 -5.58 25.37 -8.42
N THR A 169 -4.59 26.24 -8.42
CA THR A 169 -4.64 27.44 -9.25
C THR A 169 -4.65 27.07 -10.75
N PRO A 170 -5.41 27.76 -11.61
CA PRO A 170 -5.48 27.52 -13.06
C PRO A 170 -4.12 27.48 -13.76
N ALA A 171 -3.11 28.17 -13.20
CA ALA A 171 -1.74 28.16 -13.71
C ALA A 171 -1.02 26.81 -13.61
N GLN A 172 -1.41 25.95 -12.68
CA GLN A 172 -0.85 24.59 -12.53
C GLN A 172 -1.47 23.57 -13.48
N LEU A 173 -2.73 23.80 -13.89
CA LEU A 173 -3.43 22.98 -14.89
C LEU A 173 -2.88 23.20 -16.31
N ARG A 174 -2.32 24.36 -16.62
CA ARG A 174 -1.82 24.71 -17.97
C ARG A 174 -0.43 24.19 -18.32
N ARG A 175 0.30 23.61 -17.37
CA ARG A 175 1.68 23.10 -17.59
C ARG A 175 1.75 21.64 -18.05
N HIS A 176 0.60 20.97 -18.22
CA HIS A 176 0.53 19.53 -18.51
C HIS A 176 -0.45 19.20 -19.66
N CYS A 177 -0.83 20.20 -20.46
CA CYS A 177 -1.52 20.00 -21.76
C CYS A 177 -0.54 20.13 -22.91
#